data_1f2d7d36c13aa2100886dab2cd31861f
#
_entry.id   1f2d7d36c13aa2100886dab2cd31861f
#
_cell.length_a   1.000
_cell.length_b   1.000
_cell.length_c   1.000
_cell.angle_alpha   90.00
_cell.angle_beta   90.00
_cell.angle_gamma   90.00
#
_symmetry.space_group_name_H-M   'P 1'
#
loop_
_entity.id
_entity.type
_entity.pdbx_description
1 polymer ?
#
loop_
_entity_poly.entity_id
_entity_poly.type
_entity_poly.pdbx_seq_one_letter_code
_entity_poly.pdbx_strand_id
1 'polypeptide(L)'
;MVPTSSGTGSEVTCVAVVSDINHAKDGVLAGPSMAIVDPEMTLTCPPLNTVTSALDAFAHAAEAFTAADVDPVSDQLALEAIRLIMANLDKVYHNGADIEARTRMSMAANMAGIAFSNTGVSFGHAAGHEFGTKFHIGHGLACCYSVPVTLKWNAINNTERARKIAEAMGIEGFDTLAPEEL
;
A
#
# COMPACT_ATOMS: atom_id res chain seq x y z
N MET A 1 -6.75 3.73 17.78
CA MET A 1 -5.44 4.08 17.18
C MET A 1 -5.60 5.34 16.34
N VAL A 2 -4.58 6.21 16.33
CA VAL A 2 -4.55 7.42 15.50
C VAL A 2 -3.27 7.35 14.66
N PRO A 3 -3.34 7.12 13.33
CA PRO A 3 -2.14 7.07 12.50
C PRO A 3 -1.52 8.46 12.32
N THR A 4 -0.18 8.53 12.24
CA THR A 4 0.60 9.76 12.01
C THR A 4 1.34 9.74 10.67
N SER A 5 1.12 8.70 9.89
CA SER A 5 1.58 8.54 8.49
C SER A 5 0.50 7.81 7.69
N SER A 6 0.49 8.00 6.38
CA SER A 6 -0.48 7.39 5.47
C SER A 6 0.18 6.22 4.75
N GLY A 7 0.25 5.06 5.39
CA GLY A 7 0.98 3.90 4.87
C GLY A 7 0.39 2.57 5.29
N THR A 8 0.67 2.16 6.50
CA THR A 8 0.43 0.79 6.98
C THR A 8 -1.05 0.39 7.08
N GLY A 9 -1.98 1.34 7.22
CA GLY A 9 -3.38 1.03 7.53
C GLY A 9 -3.57 0.28 8.85
N SER A 10 -2.57 0.32 9.75
CA SER A 10 -2.57 -0.47 11.00
C SER A 10 -3.72 -0.14 11.94
N GLU A 11 -4.38 1.00 11.75
CA GLU A 11 -5.55 1.40 12.53
C GLU A 11 -6.81 0.61 12.18
N VAL A 12 -6.81 -0.15 11.08
CA VAL A 12 -7.94 -0.98 10.61
C VAL A 12 -7.54 -2.43 10.35
N THR A 13 -6.33 -2.83 10.73
CA THR A 13 -5.86 -4.21 10.56
C THR A 13 -5.88 -4.99 11.88
N CYS A 14 -5.93 -6.30 11.78
CA CYS A 14 -5.88 -7.20 12.94
C CYS A 14 -4.47 -7.76 13.23
N VAL A 15 -3.45 -7.25 12.56
CA VAL A 15 -2.06 -7.72 12.72
C VAL A 15 -1.16 -6.55 13.10
N ALA A 16 -0.40 -6.73 14.16
CA ALA A 16 0.73 -5.87 14.53
C ALA A 16 2.03 -6.59 14.21
N VAL A 17 2.92 -5.96 13.45
CA VAL A 17 4.27 -6.48 13.20
C VAL A 17 5.22 -5.88 14.22
N VAL A 18 5.82 -6.74 15.04
CA VAL A 18 6.79 -6.34 16.05
C VAL A 18 8.19 -6.82 15.64
N SER A 19 9.21 -6.03 15.98
CA SER A 19 10.60 -6.40 15.73
C SER A 19 11.28 -6.73 17.07
N ASP A 20 12.03 -7.81 17.10
CA ASP A 20 12.89 -8.15 18.24
C ASP A 20 14.19 -7.33 18.23
N ILE A 21 15.07 -7.59 19.21
CA ILE A 21 16.37 -6.92 19.33
C ILE A 21 17.33 -7.24 18.16
N ASN A 22 17.08 -8.31 17.41
CA ASN A 22 17.85 -8.72 16.23
C ASN A 22 17.19 -8.23 14.93
N HIS A 23 16.16 -7.39 15.02
CA HIS A 23 15.35 -6.90 13.90
C HIS A 23 14.52 -8.00 13.18
N ALA A 24 14.42 -9.21 13.75
CA ALA A 24 13.49 -10.20 13.25
C ALA A 24 12.04 -9.72 13.46
N LYS A 25 11.20 -9.94 12.48
CA LYS A 25 9.81 -9.47 12.49
C LYS A 25 8.85 -10.62 12.76
N ASP A 26 7.98 -10.42 13.73
CA ASP A 26 6.89 -11.34 14.05
C ASP A 26 5.53 -10.65 13.94
N GLY A 27 4.56 -11.35 13.35
CA GLY A 27 3.17 -10.92 13.29
C GLY A 27 2.40 -11.35 14.53
N VAL A 28 1.81 -10.41 15.24
CA VAL A 28 0.95 -10.66 16.39
C VAL A 28 -0.48 -10.26 16.05
N LEU A 29 -1.45 -11.13 16.36
CA LEU A 29 -2.87 -10.79 16.23
C LEU A 29 -3.24 -9.75 17.29
N ALA A 30 -3.37 -8.51 16.88
CA ALA A 30 -3.76 -7.38 17.71
C ALA A 30 -4.36 -6.28 16.83
N GLY A 31 -5.63 -5.99 17.01
CA GLY A 31 -6.32 -4.93 16.29
C GLY A 31 -6.83 -3.83 17.24
N PRO A 32 -6.87 -2.58 16.81
CA PRO A 32 -7.43 -1.50 17.60
C PRO A 32 -8.96 -1.61 17.66
N SER A 33 -9.53 -1.24 18.82
CA SER A 33 -10.99 -1.21 18.98
C SER A 33 -11.64 -0.01 18.29
N MET A 34 -10.85 1.02 17.93
CA MET A 34 -11.31 2.23 17.28
C MET A 34 -10.17 2.84 16.46
N ALA A 35 -10.47 3.23 15.23
CA ALA A 35 -9.59 4.00 14.36
C ALA A 35 -10.06 5.46 14.28
N ILE A 36 -9.14 6.42 14.45
CA ILE A 36 -9.41 7.85 14.22
C ILE A 36 -8.39 8.29 13.15
N VAL A 37 -8.87 8.49 11.95
CA VAL A 37 -8.04 8.90 10.81
C VAL A 37 -8.14 10.41 10.67
N ASP A 38 -7.21 11.11 11.34
CA ASP A 38 -7.12 12.55 11.31
C ASP A 38 -5.92 12.96 10.43
N PRO A 39 -6.14 13.54 9.23
CA PRO A 39 -5.07 13.93 8.33
C PRO A 39 -4.15 15.02 8.89
N GLU A 40 -4.59 15.83 9.83
CA GLU A 40 -3.76 16.85 10.49
C GLU A 40 -2.57 16.20 11.21
N MET A 41 -2.71 14.97 11.71
CA MET A 41 -1.63 14.22 12.36
C MET A 41 -0.49 13.86 11.40
N THR A 42 -0.71 13.97 10.08
CA THR A 42 0.28 13.67 9.04
C THR A 42 1.00 14.91 8.49
N LEU A 43 0.58 16.13 8.85
CA LEU A 43 1.10 17.38 8.28
C LEU A 43 2.62 17.57 8.52
N THR A 44 3.13 17.05 9.64
CA THR A 44 4.55 17.13 9.99
C THR A 44 5.38 15.95 9.47
N CYS A 45 4.76 15.01 8.77
CA CYS A 45 5.46 13.85 8.21
C CYS A 45 6.46 14.31 7.12
N PRO A 46 7.77 14.01 7.26
CA PRO A 46 8.77 14.42 6.29
C PRO A 46 8.49 13.88 4.88
N PRO A 47 8.95 14.56 3.81
CA PRO A 47 8.70 14.13 2.42
C PRO A 47 9.12 12.69 2.14
N LEU A 48 10.31 12.27 2.58
CA LEU A 48 10.78 10.90 2.39
C LEU A 48 9.86 9.88 3.07
N ASN A 49 9.46 10.14 4.33
CA ASN A 49 8.56 9.26 5.05
C ASN A 49 7.16 9.25 4.43
N THR A 50 6.71 10.39 3.90
CA THR A 50 5.44 10.48 3.15
C THR A 50 5.47 9.56 1.94
N VAL A 51 6.53 9.61 1.13
CA VAL A 51 6.68 8.75 -0.06
C VAL A 51 6.78 7.28 0.32
N THR A 52 7.64 6.92 1.25
CA THR A 52 7.84 5.52 1.64
C THR A 52 6.58 4.92 2.26
N SER A 53 5.81 5.70 3.03
CA SER A 53 4.50 5.27 3.54
C SER A 53 3.48 5.10 2.41
N ALA A 54 3.43 6.03 1.46
CA ALA A 54 2.53 5.92 0.32
C ALA A 54 2.82 4.70 -0.56
N LEU A 55 4.11 4.38 -0.76
CA LEU A 55 4.53 3.19 -1.49
C LEU A 55 4.15 1.89 -0.76
N ASP A 56 4.17 1.91 0.56
CA ASP A 56 3.66 0.82 1.39
C ASP A 56 2.15 0.62 1.20
N ALA A 57 1.37 1.70 1.28
CA ALA A 57 -0.06 1.65 1.02
C ALA A 57 -0.38 1.18 -0.41
N PHE A 58 0.41 1.60 -1.40
CA PHE A 58 0.30 1.13 -2.77
C PHE A 58 0.56 -0.38 -2.88
N ALA A 59 1.64 -0.87 -2.24
CA ALA A 59 1.96 -2.29 -2.21
C ALA A 59 0.83 -3.10 -1.55
N HIS A 60 0.30 -2.65 -0.43
CA HIS A 60 -0.86 -3.26 0.23
C HIS A 60 -2.07 -3.37 -0.71
N ALA A 61 -2.43 -2.27 -1.38
CA ALA A 61 -3.57 -2.24 -2.29
C ALA A 61 -3.35 -3.16 -3.51
N ALA A 62 -2.17 -3.11 -4.13
CA ALA A 62 -1.84 -3.92 -5.29
C ALA A 62 -1.84 -5.43 -4.95
N GLU A 63 -1.26 -5.81 -3.80
CA GLU A 63 -1.24 -7.20 -3.37
C GLU A 63 -2.62 -7.68 -2.93
N ALA A 64 -3.39 -6.87 -2.22
CA ALA A 64 -4.77 -7.18 -1.88
C ALA A 64 -5.62 -7.43 -3.12
N PHE A 65 -5.50 -6.57 -4.13
CA PHE A 65 -6.23 -6.74 -5.39
C PHE A 65 -5.79 -7.96 -6.18
N THR A 66 -4.54 -8.40 -6.07
CA THR A 66 -4.00 -9.57 -6.78
C THR A 66 -3.96 -10.85 -5.95
N ALA A 67 -4.54 -10.83 -4.75
CA ALA A 67 -4.64 -12.01 -3.91
C ALA A 67 -5.45 -13.13 -4.56
N ALA A 68 -5.20 -14.37 -4.13
CA ALA A 68 -5.90 -15.56 -4.65
C ALA A 68 -7.37 -15.59 -4.20
N ASP A 69 -7.62 -15.14 -2.98
CA ASP A 69 -8.97 -15.06 -2.42
C ASP A 69 -9.61 -13.72 -2.84
N VAL A 70 -10.50 -13.81 -3.82
CA VAL A 70 -11.18 -12.63 -4.37
C VAL A 70 -12.31 -12.19 -3.45
N ASP A 71 -12.24 -10.95 -2.97
CA ASP A 71 -13.32 -10.29 -2.26
C ASP A 71 -13.72 -9.00 -2.99
N PRO A 72 -14.96 -8.92 -3.55
CA PRO A 72 -15.40 -7.78 -4.34
C PRO A 72 -15.36 -6.44 -3.60
N VAL A 73 -15.53 -6.41 -2.29
CA VAL A 73 -15.48 -5.18 -1.49
C VAL A 73 -14.02 -4.73 -1.36
N SER A 74 -13.13 -5.64 -1.00
CA SER A 74 -11.68 -5.39 -0.93
C SER A 74 -11.11 -4.97 -2.28
N ASP A 75 -11.59 -5.55 -3.38
CA ASP A 75 -11.20 -5.17 -4.73
C ASP A 75 -11.49 -3.68 -5.02
N GLN A 76 -12.69 -3.21 -4.69
CA GLN A 76 -13.04 -1.79 -4.90
C GLN A 76 -12.22 -0.86 -4.02
N LEU A 77 -12.01 -1.22 -2.76
CA LEU A 77 -11.19 -0.44 -1.84
C LEU A 77 -9.73 -0.36 -2.30
N ALA A 78 -9.17 -1.48 -2.77
CA ALA A 78 -7.80 -1.54 -3.28
C ALA A 78 -7.61 -0.66 -4.54
N LEU A 79 -8.50 -0.77 -5.52
CA LEU A 79 -8.41 0.05 -6.73
C LEU A 79 -8.59 1.54 -6.44
N GLU A 80 -9.51 1.90 -5.55
CA GLU A 80 -9.68 3.31 -5.16
C GLU A 80 -8.48 3.82 -4.37
N ALA A 81 -7.88 3.02 -3.50
CA ALA A 81 -6.64 3.37 -2.81
C ALA A 81 -5.51 3.69 -3.82
N ILE A 82 -5.34 2.86 -4.86
CA ILE A 82 -4.37 3.11 -5.93
C ILE A 82 -4.65 4.45 -6.62
N ARG A 83 -5.90 4.72 -7.04
CA ARG A 83 -6.28 5.99 -7.68
C ARG A 83 -5.95 7.20 -6.81
N LEU A 84 -6.30 7.15 -5.53
CA LEU A 84 -6.05 8.23 -4.60
C LEU A 84 -4.55 8.48 -4.38
N ILE A 85 -3.73 7.43 -4.28
CA ILE A 85 -2.27 7.54 -4.16
C ILE A 85 -1.69 8.21 -5.40
N MET A 86 -2.00 7.69 -6.59
CA MET A 86 -1.47 8.21 -7.85
C MET A 86 -1.86 9.67 -8.09
N ALA A 87 -3.07 10.07 -7.72
CA ALA A 87 -3.56 11.43 -7.89
C ALA A 87 -2.99 12.46 -6.89
N ASN A 88 -2.45 12.01 -5.74
CA ASN A 88 -2.12 12.90 -4.64
C ASN A 88 -0.69 12.79 -4.12
N LEU A 89 0.06 11.73 -4.43
CA LEU A 89 1.42 11.54 -3.92
C LEU A 89 2.36 12.68 -4.30
N ASP A 90 2.35 13.10 -5.55
CA ASP A 90 3.16 14.22 -6.03
C ASP A 90 2.82 15.54 -5.29
N LYS A 91 1.53 15.78 -5.04
CA LYS A 91 1.06 16.98 -4.32
C LYS A 91 1.59 17.02 -2.89
N VAL A 92 1.43 15.93 -2.14
CA VAL A 92 1.91 15.87 -0.75
C VAL A 92 3.43 15.84 -0.64
N TYR A 93 4.13 15.35 -1.66
CA TYR A 93 5.59 15.40 -1.73
C TYR A 93 6.10 16.83 -1.86
N HIS A 94 5.52 17.59 -2.78
CA HIS A 94 5.93 18.99 -3.03
C HIS A 94 5.33 19.98 -2.02
N ASN A 95 4.15 19.69 -1.48
CA ASN A 95 3.50 20.52 -0.46
C ASN A 95 2.91 19.64 0.65
N GLY A 96 3.72 19.31 1.63
CA GLY A 96 3.30 18.53 2.80
C GLY A 96 2.24 19.18 3.68
N ALA A 97 1.95 20.46 3.50
CA ALA A 97 0.91 21.22 4.21
C ALA A 97 -0.46 21.18 3.48
N ASP A 98 -0.56 20.57 2.30
CA ASP A 98 -1.82 20.41 1.57
C ASP A 98 -2.72 19.41 2.32
N ILE A 99 -3.63 19.95 3.13
CA ILE A 99 -4.53 19.14 3.98
C ILE A 99 -5.51 18.31 3.16
N GLU A 100 -5.92 18.77 1.98
CA GLU A 100 -6.82 18.00 1.13
C GLU A 100 -6.08 16.77 0.55
N ALA A 101 -4.87 16.98 0.02
CA ALA A 101 -4.04 15.88 -0.47
C ALA A 101 -3.67 14.92 0.67
N ARG A 102 -3.33 15.40 1.87
CA ARG A 102 -3.12 14.56 3.08
C ARG A 102 -4.35 13.74 3.43
N THR A 103 -5.55 14.34 3.36
CA THR A 103 -6.82 13.63 3.59
C THR A 103 -6.97 12.47 2.60
N ARG A 104 -6.74 12.71 1.30
CA ARG A 104 -6.83 11.68 0.28
C ARG A 104 -5.81 10.54 0.50
N MET A 105 -4.57 10.89 0.88
CA MET A 105 -3.54 9.89 1.21
C MET A 105 -3.91 9.06 2.44
N SER A 106 -4.44 9.67 3.49
CA SER A 106 -4.89 8.96 4.69
C SER A 106 -6.07 8.03 4.40
N MET A 107 -7.02 8.47 3.58
CA MET A 107 -8.12 7.62 3.09
C MET A 107 -7.57 6.44 2.28
N ALA A 108 -6.61 6.67 1.39
CA ALA A 108 -6.01 5.61 0.58
C ALA A 108 -5.32 4.54 1.45
N ALA A 109 -4.52 4.96 2.42
CA ALA A 109 -3.86 4.03 3.35
C ALA A 109 -4.88 3.22 4.17
N ASN A 110 -5.95 3.86 4.64
CA ASN A 110 -7.02 3.19 5.37
C ASN A 110 -7.76 2.16 4.49
N MET A 111 -8.14 2.55 3.26
CA MET A 111 -8.79 1.65 2.30
C MET A 111 -7.91 0.44 1.95
N ALA A 112 -6.61 0.67 1.69
CA ALA A 112 -5.64 -0.39 1.46
C ALA A 112 -5.53 -1.32 2.68
N GLY A 113 -5.53 -0.75 3.90
CA GLY A 113 -5.54 -1.48 5.16
C GLY A 113 -6.72 -2.41 5.31
N ILE A 114 -7.93 -1.91 5.03
CA ILE A 114 -9.16 -2.73 5.06
C ILE A 114 -9.09 -3.83 4.00
N ALA A 115 -8.66 -3.50 2.78
CA ALA A 115 -8.58 -4.47 1.69
C ALA A 115 -7.65 -5.64 2.05
N PHE A 116 -6.39 -5.38 2.40
CA PHE A 116 -5.45 -6.45 2.70
C PHE A 116 -5.74 -7.18 4.02
N SER A 117 -6.44 -6.56 4.97
CA SER A 117 -6.90 -7.25 6.18
C SER A 117 -7.82 -8.43 5.86
N ASN A 118 -8.56 -8.37 4.77
CA ASN A 118 -9.48 -9.42 4.34
C ASN A 118 -8.82 -10.44 3.40
N THR A 119 -7.89 -10.00 2.56
CA THR A 119 -7.31 -10.84 1.49
C THR A 119 -5.86 -11.28 1.77
N GLY A 120 -5.21 -10.63 2.74
CA GLY A 120 -3.79 -10.82 3.02
C GLY A 120 -2.88 -10.03 2.08
N VAL A 121 -1.58 -10.13 2.35
CA VAL A 121 -0.49 -9.69 1.49
C VAL A 121 0.26 -10.91 0.96
N SER A 122 1.09 -10.71 -0.07
CA SER A 122 1.69 -11.82 -0.79
C SER A 122 3.23 -11.73 -0.86
N PHE A 123 3.80 -12.17 -1.97
CA PHE A 123 5.23 -12.23 -2.19
C PHE A 123 5.95 -10.87 -2.01
N GLY A 124 5.31 -9.77 -2.38
CA GLY A 124 5.90 -8.44 -2.26
C GLY A 124 6.27 -8.09 -0.82
N HIS A 125 5.33 -8.26 0.10
CA HIS A 125 5.59 -8.02 1.52
C HIS A 125 6.51 -9.06 2.14
N ALA A 126 6.39 -10.35 1.77
CA ALA A 126 7.31 -11.38 2.25
C ALA A 126 8.76 -11.06 1.87
N ALA A 127 9.01 -10.72 0.60
CA ALA A 127 10.33 -10.31 0.14
C ALA A 127 10.79 -8.98 0.78
N GLY A 128 9.86 -8.01 0.94
CA GLY A 128 10.14 -6.74 1.58
C GLY A 128 10.59 -6.86 3.04
N HIS A 129 10.00 -7.78 3.80
CA HIS A 129 10.43 -8.07 5.17
C HIS A 129 11.87 -8.60 5.22
N GLU A 130 12.21 -9.55 4.35
CA GLU A 130 13.56 -10.10 4.28
C GLU A 130 14.59 -9.05 3.84
N PHE A 131 14.28 -8.26 2.80
CA PHE A 131 15.13 -7.17 2.33
C PHE A 131 15.31 -6.10 3.41
N GLY A 132 14.21 -5.68 4.04
CA GLY A 132 14.24 -4.68 5.10
C GLY A 132 15.13 -5.10 6.25
N THR A 133 15.01 -6.35 6.72
CA THR A 133 15.82 -6.91 7.79
C THR A 133 17.28 -7.05 7.39
N LYS A 134 17.57 -7.66 6.24
CA LYS A 134 18.93 -7.98 5.80
C LYS A 134 19.75 -6.76 5.42
N PHE A 135 19.12 -5.77 4.80
CA PHE A 135 19.81 -4.59 4.25
C PHE A 135 19.51 -3.30 5.02
N HIS A 136 18.77 -3.38 6.13
CA HIS A 136 18.35 -2.23 6.94
C HIS A 136 17.62 -1.15 6.13
N ILE A 137 16.76 -1.59 5.18
CA ILE A 137 15.93 -0.73 4.35
C ILE A 137 14.58 -0.49 5.06
N GLY A 138 14.10 0.75 5.04
CA GLY A 138 12.78 1.08 5.60
C GLY A 138 11.67 0.25 4.96
N HIS A 139 10.69 -0.21 5.76
CA HIS A 139 9.68 -1.20 5.38
C HIS A 139 8.97 -0.89 4.06
N GLY A 140 8.33 0.29 3.95
CA GLY A 140 7.58 0.64 2.75
C GLY A 140 8.44 0.71 1.48
N LEU A 141 9.69 1.17 1.60
CA LEU A 141 10.62 1.15 0.49
C LEU A 141 11.02 -0.29 0.11
N ALA A 142 11.27 -1.15 1.10
CA ALA A 142 11.62 -2.54 0.88
C ALA A 142 10.48 -3.32 0.19
N CYS A 143 9.23 -3.11 0.61
CA CYS A 143 8.05 -3.68 -0.05
C CYS A 143 7.91 -3.17 -1.48
N CYS A 144 8.13 -1.87 -1.71
CA CYS A 144 8.04 -1.27 -3.04
C CYS A 144 9.03 -1.85 -4.04
N TYR A 145 10.22 -2.29 -3.64
CA TYR A 145 11.18 -2.94 -4.55
C TYR A 145 10.66 -4.23 -5.17
N SER A 146 9.78 -4.94 -4.50
CA SER A 146 9.20 -6.20 -5.01
C SER A 146 7.92 -5.98 -5.82
N VAL A 147 7.25 -4.82 -5.70
CA VAL A 147 6.00 -4.53 -6.41
C VAL A 147 6.12 -4.70 -7.93
N PRO A 148 7.14 -4.16 -8.64
CA PRO A 148 7.22 -4.31 -10.09
C PRO A 148 7.32 -5.77 -10.53
N VAL A 149 8.03 -6.61 -9.76
CA VAL A 149 8.14 -8.05 -10.04
C VAL A 149 6.81 -8.75 -9.85
N THR A 150 6.11 -8.43 -8.76
CA THR A 150 4.79 -8.98 -8.44
C THR A 150 3.77 -8.57 -9.49
N LEU A 151 3.74 -7.29 -9.89
CA LEU A 151 2.82 -6.80 -10.92
C LEU A 151 3.10 -7.43 -12.28
N LYS A 152 4.36 -7.56 -12.68
CA LYS A 152 4.74 -8.23 -13.93
C LYS A 152 4.31 -9.68 -13.94
N TRP A 153 4.50 -10.40 -12.83
CA TRP A 153 4.03 -11.78 -12.71
C TRP A 153 2.50 -11.86 -12.84
N ASN A 154 1.78 -10.94 -12.21
CA ASN A 154 0.32 -10.86 -12.32
C ASN A 154 -0.14 -10.47 -13.72
N ALA A 155 0.56 -9.58 -14.40
CA ALA A 155 0.23 -9.20 -15.79
C ALA A 155 0.22 -10.42 -16.72
N ILE A 156 1.18 -11.32 -16.55
CA ILE A 156 1.28 -12.55 -17.34
C ILE A 156 0.23 -13.59 -16.94
N ASN A 157 -0.02 -13.77 -15.63
CA ASN A 157 -0.87 -14.85 -15.13
C ASN A 157 -2.34 -14.44 -14.89
N ASN A 158 -2.61 -13.17 -14.74
CA ASN A 158 -3.95 -12.60 -14.57
C ASN A 158 -4.05 -11.20 -15.19
N THR A 159 -3.95 -11.16 -16.52
CA THR A 159 -3.91 -9.92 -17.31
C THR A 159 -5.11 -9.01 -17.05
N GLU A 160 -6.30 -9.55 -16.84
CA GLU A 160 -7.50 -8.74 -16.56
C GLU A 160 -7.34 -7.93 -15.27
N ARG A 161 -6.84 -8.53 -14.18
CA ARG A 161 -6.61 -7.82 -12.92
C ARG A 161 -5.46 -6.82 -13.05
N ALA A 162 -4.40 -7.18 -13.76
CA ALA A 162 -3.31 -6.25 -14.03
C ALA A 162 -3.77 -5.00 -14.80
N ARG A 163 -4.66 -5.16 -15.80
CA ARG A 163 -5.26 -4.03 -16.53
C ARG A 163 -6.07 -3.11 -15.63
N LYS A 164 -6.83 -3.66 -14.69
CA LYS A 164 -7.57 -2.84 -13.70
C LYS A 164 -6.64 -2.03 -12.79
N ILE A 165 -5.47 -2.59 -12.42
CA ILE A 165 -4.45 -1.82 -11.70
C ILE A 165 -3.90 -0.71 -12.59
N ALA A 166 -3.53 -1.00 -13.84
CA ALA A 166 -3.01 -0.03 -14.79
C ALA A 166 -4.02 1.12 -15.04
N GLU A 167 -5.30 0.79 -15.17
CA GLU A 167 -6.39 1.77 -15.22
C GLU A 167 -6.44 2.64 -13.96
N ALA A 168 -6.38 2.02 -12.78
CA ALA A 168 -6.41 2.73 -11.51
C ALA A 168 -5.16 3.63 -11.33
N MET A 169 -4.02 3.24 -11.89
CA MET A 169 -2.81 4.04 -11.93
C MET A 169 -2.88 5.21 -12.94
N GLY A 170 -3.89 5.22 -13.82
CA GLY A 170 -4.02 6.24 -14.86
C GLY A 170 -3.07 6.03 -16.05
N ILE A 171 -2.63 4.80 -16.32
CA ILE A 171 -1.77 4.47 -17.47
C ILE A 171 -2.62 4.53 -18.74
N GLU A 172 -2.25 5.40 -19.68
CA GLU A 172 -2.95 5.49 -20.96
C GLU A 172 -2.67 4.27 -21.85
N GLY A 173 -3.68 3.82 -22.58
CA GLY A 173 -3.56 2.72 -23.54
C GLY A 173 -3.36 1.33 -22.91
N PHE A 174 -3.57 1.18 -21.61
CA PHE A 174 -3.39 -0.08 -20.87
C PHE A 174 -4.19 -1.25 -21.44
N ASP A 175 -5.32 -0.99 -22.09
CA ASP A 175 -6.22 -1.97 -22.69
C ASP A 175 -5.65 -2.61 -23.95
N THR A 176 -4.71 -1.95 -24.62
CA THR A 176 -4.05 -2.41 -25.85
C THR A 176 -2.66 -3.00 -25.63
N LEU A 177 -2.09 -2.84 -24.44
CA LEU A 177 -0.77 -3.38 -24.10
C LEU A 177 -0.78 -4.91 -24.00
N ALA A 178 0.28 -5.56 -24.47
CA ALA A 178 0.50 -6.97 -24.22
C ALA A 178 0.78 -7.21 -22.73
N PRO A 179 0.52 -8.45 -22.21
CA PRO A 179 0.78 -8.75 -20.79
C PRO A 179 2.21 -8.44 -20.32
N GLU A 180 3.18 -8.58 -21.21
CA GLU A 180 4.61 -8.32 -20.94
C GLU A 180 4.93 -6.81 -20.89
N GLU A 181 4.03 -5.96 -21.41
CA GLU A 181 4.17 -4.50 -21.48
C GLU A 181 3.40 -3.78 -20.37
N LEU A 182 2.45 -4.48 -19.74
CA LEU A 182 1.72 -4.01 -18.57
C LEU A 182 2.61 -3.99 -17.33
#